data_1be2b0b71d42f55a68158c30d11cb6c6
#
_entry.id   1be2b0b71d42f55a68158c30d11cb6c6
#
_cell.length_a   1.000
_cell.length_b   1.000
_cell.length_c   1.000
_cell.angle_alpha   90.00
_cell.angle_beta   90.00
_cell.angle_gamma   90.00
#
_symmetry.space_group_name_H-M   'P 1'
#
loop_
_entity.id
_entity.type
_entity.pdbx_description
1 polymer ?
#
loop_
_entity_poly.entity_id
_entity_poly.type
_entity_poly.pdbx_seq_one_letter_code
_entity_poly.pdbx_strand_id
1 'polypeptide(L)'
;MTFQELGLNEPILRALADQGYEQPSPIQAKAIPPALTGRDVLGCAQTGTGKTCAFASPILQRLSEARTPDHRLRALILTPTRELAIQIGESFAAYGAHLSLRHTVIFGGVGQNPQVEALGRGVDILVATPGRLMDLYQQGFVRLEDLEIFVPVSYTHLRAHET
;
A
#
# COMPACT_ATOMS: atom_id res chain seq x y z
N MET A 1 23.47 -6.18 4.67
CA MET A 1 22.23 -6.89 4.30
C MET A 1 21.64 -6.26 3.04
N THR A 2 21.19 -7.07 2.11
CA THR A 2 20.60 -6.61 0.86
C THR A 2 19.09 -6.81 0.86
N PHE A 3 18.38 -6.12 -0.03
CA PHE A 3 16.94 -6.35 -0.18
C PHE A 3 16.63 -7.78 -0.62
N GLN A 4 17.50 -8.38 -1.41
CA GLN A 4 17.34 -9.77 -1.83
C GLN A 4 17.39 -10.73 -0.63
N GLU A 5 18.25 -10.47 0.33
CA GLU A 5 18.35 -11.27 1.55
C GLU A 5 17.10 -11.17 2.42
N LEU A 6 16.28 -10.12 2.25
CA LEU A 6 15.03 -9.98 2.98
C LEU A 6 13.91 -10.84 2.41
N GLY A 7 14.10 -11.44 1.24
CA GLY A 7 13.11 -12.34 0.64
C GLY A 7 12.28 -11.74 -0.48
N LEU A 8 12.60 -10.52 -0.93
CA LEU A 8 11.84 -9.87 -1.99
C LEU A 8 12.15 -10.50 -3.35
N ASN A 9 11.14 -10.56 -4.22
CA ASN A 9 11.28 -11.17 -5.53
C ASN A 9 11.85 -10.18 -6.56
N GLU A 10 12.21 -10.71 -7.73
CA GLU A 10 12.91 -9.95 -8.77
C GLU A 10 12.18 -8.70 -9.26
N PRO A 11 10.87 -8.75 -9.58
CA PRO A 11 10.19 -7.53 -10.03
C PRO A 11 10.23 -6.40 -9.00
N ILE A 12 10.13 -6.73 -7.73
CA ILE A 12 10.17 -5.73 -6.66
C ILE A 12 11.60 -5.21 -6.48
N LEU A 13 12.60 -6.11 -6.53
CA LEU A 13 13.99 -5.70 -6.47
C LEU A 13 14.36 -4.74 -7.59
N ARG A 14 13.86 -5.00 -8.81
CA ARG A 14 14.09 -4.10 -9.95
C ARG A 14 13.45 -2.73 -9.72
N ALA A 15 12.24 -2.71 -9.18
CA ALA A 15 11.55 -1.45 -8.89
C ALA A 15 12.30 -0.64 -7.83
N LEU A 16 12.80 -1.29 -6.79
CA LEU A 16 13.59 -0.61 -5.76
C LEU A 16 14.89 -0.04 -6.33
N ALA A 17 15.55 -0.78 -7.21
CA ALA A 17 16.76 -0.30 -7.88
C ALA A 17 16.43 0.92 -8.76
N ASP A 18 15.30 0.91 -9.46
CA ASP A 18 14.85 2.05 -10.28
C ASP A 18 14.65 3.30 -9.42
N GLN A 19 14.26 3.13 -8.16
CA GLN A 19 14.05 4.24 -7.23
C GLN A 19 15.33 4.66 -6.49
N GLY A 20 16.46 4.01 -6.80
CA GLY A 20 17.74 4.35 -6.18
C GLY A 20 17.99 3.72 -4.84
N TYR A 21 17.18 2.75 -4.42
CA TYR A 21 17.42 2.02 -3.18
C TYR A 21 18.50 0.97 -3.39
N GLU A 22 19.61 1.12 -2.68
CA GLU A 22 20.73 0.17 -2.79
C GLU A 22 20.76 -0.83 -1.64
N GLN A 23 20.49 -0.35 -0.43
CA GLN A 23 20.50 -1.17 0.77
C GLN A 23 19.28 -0.85 1.63
N PRO A 24 18.72 -1.86 2.33
CA PRO A 24 17.58 -1.59 3.21
C PRO A 24 18.02 -0.76 4.42
N SER A 25 17.12 0.15 4.81
CA SER A 25 17.27 0.87 6.07
C SER A 25 17.02 -0.08 7.24
N PRO A 26 17.38 0.31 8.49
CA PRO A 26 17.08 -0.53 9.65
C PRO A 26 15.63 -0.92 9.80
N ILE A 27 14.69 0.02 9.53
CA ILE A 27 13.25 -0.30 9.65
C ILE A 27 12.81 -1.27 8.55
N GLN A 28 13.35 -1.13 7.34
CA GLN A 28 13.04 -2.05 6.25
C GLN A 28 13.56 -3.45 6.55
N ALA A 29 14.79 -3.57 7.02
CA ALA A 29 15.38 -4.85 7.36
C ALA A 29 14.60 -5.56 8.47
N LYS A 30 14.02 -4.80 9.39
CA LYS A 30 13.28 -5.34 10.52
C LYS A 30 11.84 -5.72 10.16
N ALA A 31 11.20 -4.91 9.32
CA ALA A 31 9.77 -5.03 9.05
C ALA A 31 9.44 -5.95 7.86
N ILE A 32 10.27 -5.95 6.83
CA ILE A 32 9.95 -6.68 5.60
C ILE A 32 9.86 -8.20 5.82
N PRO A 33 10.83 -8.87 6.46
CA PRO A 33 10.72 -10.32 6.61
C PRO A 33 9.47 -10.78 7.37
N PRO A 34 9.09 -10.20 8.53
CA PRO A 34 7.86 -10.60 9.19
C PRO A 34 6.61 -10.34 8.35
N ALA A 35 6.58 -9.22 7.61
CA ALA A 35 5.45 -8.86 6.78
C ALA A 35 5.27 -9.84 5.63
N LEU A 36 6.35 -10.37 5.08
CA LEU A 36 6.28 -11.37 4.02
C LEU A 36 5.69 -12.68 4.51
N THR A 37 5.82 -13.00 5.78
CA THR A 37 5.25 -14.22 6.36
C THR A 37 3.81 -14.04 6.82
N GLY A 38 3.23 -12.87 6.61
CA GLY A 38 1.85 -12.59 6.98
C GLY A 38 1.66 -12.02 8.38
N ARG A 39 2.75 -11.75 9.08
CA ARG A 39 2.67 -11.13 10.40
C ARG A 39 2.23 -9.68 10.30
N ASP A 40 1.50 -9.24 11.30
CA ASP A 40 1.00 -7.88 11.38
C ASP A 40 2.15 -6.91 11.73
N VAL A 41 2.32 -5.87 10.91
CA VAL A 41 3.36 -4.86 11.13
C VAL A 41 2.76 -3.48 11.32
N LEU A 42 1.60 -3.42 11.95
CA LEU A 42 0.82 -2.19 12.12
C LEU A 42 1.63 -1.04 12.72
N GLY A 43 2.50 -1.33 13.67
CA GLY A 43 3.30 -0.29 14.31
C GLY A 43 4.34 0.35 13.40
N CYS A 44 4.56 -0.20 12.21
CA CYS A 44 5.56 0.30 11.28
C CYS A 44 4.96 1.22 10.21
N ALA A 45 3.66 1.43 10.20
CA ALA A 45 3.00 2.24 9.18
C ALA A 45 3.13 3.72 9.52
N GLN A 46 4.28 4.28 9.22
CA GLN A 46 4.63 5.68 9.50
C GLN A 46 4.93 6.41 8.20
N THR A 47 4.94 7.74 8.26
CA THR A 47 5.28 8.56 7.11
C THR A 47 6.78 8.51 6.82
N GLY A 48 7.14 8.80 5.58
CA GLY A 48 8.51 8.75 5.11
C GLY A 48 8.71 7.63 4.10
N THR A 49 9.54 7.88 3.09
CA THR A 49 9.69 6.96 1.96
C THR A 49 10.20 5.58 2.37
N GLY A 50 11.18 5.53 3.27
CA GLY A 50 11.71 4.25 3.72
C GLY A 50 10.68 3.39 4.44
N LYS A 51 9.82 4.03 5.22
CA LYS A 51 8.79 3.33 5.97
C LYS A 51 7.66 2.84 5.07
N THR A 52 7.31 3.60 4.05
CA THR A 52 6.31 3.18 3.07
C THR A 52 6.80 1.94 2.32
N CYS A 53 8.06 1.91 1.91
CA CYS A 53 8.66 0.74 1.28
C CYS A 53 8.57 -0.48 2.20
N ALA A 54 8.75 -0.29 3.50
CA ALA A 54 8.76 -1.38 4.47
C ALA A 54 7.43 -2.12 4.55
N PHE A 55 6.28 -1.45 4.28
CA PHE A 55 5.01 -2.16 4.22
C PHE A 55 4.53 -2.41 2.79
N ALA A 56 4.82 -1.50 1.86
CA ALA A 56 4.33 -1.62 0.48
C ALA A 56 4.97 -2.81 -0.26
N SER A 57 6.27 -3.01 -0.11
CA SER A 57 6.95 -4.09 -0.81
C SER A 57 6.46 -5.48 -0.40
N PRO A 58 6.28 -5.79 0.91
CA PRO A 58 5.69 -7.08 1.28
C PRO A 58 4.26 -7.28 0.79
N ILE A 59 3.43 -6.23 0.81
CA ILE A 59 2.06 -6.32 0.30
C ILE A 59 2.07 -6.68 -1.18
N LEU A 60 2.87 -5.97 -1.96
CA LEU A 60 2.98 -6.23 -3.39
C LEU A 60 3.44 -7.67 -3.67
N GLN A 61 4.42 -8.16 -2.92
CA GLN A 61 4.90 -9.51 -3.11
C GLN A 61 3.85 -10.55 -2.76
N ARG A 62 3.20 -10.41 -1.60
CA ARG A 62 2.18 -11.36 -1.18
C ARG A 62 1.04 -11.44 -2.18
N LEU A 63 0.57 -10.31 -2.69
CA LEU A 63 -0.50 -10.27 -3.67
C LEU A 63 -0.06 -10.79 -5.03
N SER A 64 1.20 -10.57 -5.42
CA SER A 64 1.70 -11.08 -6.69
C SER A 64 1.86 -12.60 -6.69
N GLU A 65 2.17 -13.18 -5.53
CA GLU A 65 2.32 -14.63 -5.39
C GLU A 65 0.98 -15.37 -5.44
N ALA A 66 -0.10 -14.70 -5.00
CA ALA A 66 -1.43 -15.29 -4.95
C ALA A 66 -2.39 -14.49 -5.83
N ARG A 67 -2.06 -14.33 -7.11
CA ARG A 67 -2.84 -13.50 -8.03
C ARG A 67 -4.24 -14.04 -8.27
N THR A 68 -5.20 -13.11 -8.35
CA THR A 68 -6.55 -13.43 -8.78
C THR A 68 -6.82 -12.74 -10.11
N PRO A 69 -7.39 -13.44 -11.11
CA PRO A 69 -7.58 -12.87 -12.44
C PRO A 69 -8.52 -11.67 -12.48
N ASP A 70 -9.44 -11.58 -11.55
CA ASP A 70 -10.50 -10.56 -11.53
C ASP A 70 -10.13 -9.31 -10.73
N HIS A 71 -8.89 -9.21 -10.24
CA HIS A 71 -8.42 -8.06 -9.45
C HIS A 71 -9.38 -7.68 -8.33
N ARG A 72 -9.65 -8.63 -7.45
CA ARG A 72 -10.44 -8.37 -6.24
C ARG A 72 -9.64 -7.53 -5.26
N LEU A 73 -10.35 -6.72 -4.48
CA LEU A 73 -9.70 -5.92 -3.45
C LEU A 73 -9.22 -6.81 -2.30
N ARG A 74 -7.90 -6.91 -2.14
CA ARG A 74 -7.28 -7.76 -1.13
C ARG A 74 -6.46 -7.00 -0.12
N ALA A 75 -6.06 -5.75 -0.41
CA ALA A 75 -5.29 -4.93 0.52
C ALA A 75 -5.89 -3.55 0.62
N LEU A 76 -6.04 -3.07 1.85
CA LEU A 76 -6.56 -1.74 2.14
C LEU A 76 -5.58 -1.01 3.05
N ILE A 77 -5.16 0.17 2.61
CA ILE A 77 -4.34 1.07 3.41
C ILE A 77 -5.20 2.27 3.77
N LEU A 78 -5.44 2.46 5.05
CA LEU A 78 -6.27 3.54 5.55
C LEU A 78 -5.39 4.65 6.10
N THR A 79 -5.54 5.86 5.58
CA THR A 79 -4.69 6.99 5.92
C THR A 79 -5.53 8.20 6.29
N PRO A 80 -5.09 9.01 7.27
CA PRO A 80 -5.93 10.10 7.77
C PRO A 80 -6.05 11.29 6.83
N THR A 81 -5.11 11.52 5.91
CA THR A 81 -5.11 12.71 5.07
C THR A 81 -5.04 12.36 3.59
N ARG A 82 -5.61 13.24 2.78
CA ARG A 82 -5.56 13.17 1.33
C ARG A 82 -4.12 13.17 0.80
N GLU A 83 -3.28 14.06 1.35
CA GLU A 83 -1.90 14.21 0.91
C GLU A 83 -1.11 12.93 1.13
N LEU A 84 -1.29 12.31 2.30
CA LEU A 84 -0.62 11.06 2.62
C LEU A 84 -1.15 9.91 1.75
N ALA A 85 -2.45 9.90 1.47
CA ALA A 85 -3.02 8.90 0.56
C ALA A 85 -2.37 8.96 -0.82
N ILE A 86 -2.20 10.15 -1.35
CA ILE A 86 -1.57 10.37 -2.65
C ILE A 86 -0.12 9.88 -2.63
N GLN A 87 0.64 10.24 -1.60
CA GLN A 87 2.04 9.81 -1.47
C GLN A 87 2.16 8.29 -1.41
N ILE A 88 1.31 7.64 -0.64
CA ILE A 88 1.32 6.18 -0.53
C ILE A 88 0.97 5.54 -1.87
N GLY A 89 -0.02 6.09 -2.57
CA GLY A 89 -0.38 5.62 -3.91
C GLY A 89 0.78 5.70 -4.89
N GLU A 90 1.52 6.81 -4.86
CA GLU A 90 2.70 6.99 -5.71
C GLU A 90 3.77 5.95 -5.38
N SER A 91 3.92 5.61 -4.10
CA SER A 91 4.87 4.59 -3.67
C SER A 91 4.48 3.21 -4.20
N PHE A 92 3.19 2.85 -4.15
CA PHE A 92 2.74 1.59 -4.74
C PHE A 92 2.97 1.56 -6.25
N ALA A 93 2.76 2.67 -6.93
CA ALA A 93 3.05 2.75 -8.37
C ALA A 93 4.54 2.51 -8.64
N ALA A 94 5.41 3.13 -7.86
CA ALA A 94 6.85 3.03 -8.04
C ALA A 94 7.36 1.62 -7.72
N TYR A 95 7.00 1.08 -6.56
CA TYR A 95 7.50 -0.22 -6.13
C TYR A 95 6.85 -1.40 -6.87
N GLY A 96 5.65 -1.21 -7.39
CA GLY A 96 4.94 -2.21 -8.17
C GLY A 96 5.05 -2.06 -9.67
N ALA A 97 6.00 -1.24 -10.15
CA ALA A 97 6.09 -0.89 -11.58
C ALA A 97 6.29 -2.09 -12.50
N HIS A 98 6.88 -3.16 -12.01
CA HIS A 98 7.14 -4.38 -12.79
C HIS A 98 6.17 -5.52 -12.47
N LEU A 99 5.08 -5.20 -11.77
CA LEU A 99 4.02 -6.15 -11.44
C LEU A 99 2.73 -5.77 -12.18
N SER A 100 1.83 -6.71 -12.31
CA SER A 100 0.53 -6.48 -12.96
C SER A 100 -0.60 -6.22 -11.98
N LEU A 101 -0.28 -5.89 -10.73
CA LEU A 101 -1.26 -5.52 -9.72
C LEU A 101 -1.81 -4.13 -9.98
N ARG A 102 -3.08 -3.94 -9.65
CA ARG A 102 -3.75 -2.63 -9.81
C ARG A 102 -3.97 -2.00 -8.45
N HIS A 103 -3.73 -0.70 -8.36
CA HIS A 103 -4.03 0.05 -7.16
C HIS A 103 -4.77 1.33 -7.52
N THR A 104 -5.51 1.88 -6.56
CA THR A 104 -6.11 3.19 -6.71
C THR A 104 -6.16 3.90 -5.37
N VAL A 105 -6.37 5.21 -5.41
CA VAL A 105 -6.42 6.08 -4.22
C VAL A 105 -7.77 6.77 -4.22
N ILE A 106 -8.48 6.72 -3.09
CA ILE A 106 -9.74 7.44 -2.94
C ILE A 106 -9.67 8.38 -1.74
N PHE A 107 -10.21 9.60 -1.91
CA PHE A 107 -10.24 10.61 -0.87
C PHE A 107 -11.34 11.62 -1.14
N GLY A 108 -11.76 12.34 -0.10
CA GLY A 108 -12.83 13.33 -0.20
C GLY A 108 -12.37 14.66 -0.75
N GLY A 109 -13.31 15.59 -0.87
CA GLY A 109 -13.04 16.93 -1.35
C GLY A 109 -12.98 17.07 -2.87
N VAL A 110 -13.23 15.99 -3.60
CA VAL A 110 -13.28 15.97 -5.06
C VAL A 110 -14.46 15.09 -5.51
N GLY A 111 -14.81 15.18 -6.78
CA GLY A 111 -15.88 14.34 -7.32
C GLY A 111 -15.53 12.86 -7.23
N GLN A 112 -16.54 12.03 -7.00
CA GLN A 112 -16.30 10.59 -6.80
C GLN A 112 -16.24 9.79 -8.10
N ASN A 113 -16.77 10.32 -9.22
CA ASN A 113 -16.93 9.53 -10.44
C ASN A 113 -15.62 8.89 -10.96
N PRO A 114 -14.48 9.60 -11.02
CA PRO A 114 -13.24 8.94 -11.44
C PRO A 114 -12.81 7.82 -10.50
N GLN A 115 -13.07 7.98 -9.20
CA GLN A 115 -12.74 6.96 -8.20
C GLN A 115 -13.64 5.74 -8.35
N VAL A 116 -14.94 5.95 -8.59
CA VAL A 116 -15.88 4.88 -8.84
C VAL A 116 -15.52 4.09 -10.09
N GLU A 117 -15.11 4.79 -11.16
CA GLU A 117 -14.68 4.13 -12.38
C GLU A 117 -13.44 3.27 -12.16
N ALA A 118 -12.46 3.78 -11.42
CA ALA A 118 -11.25 3.03 -11.12
C ALA A 118 -11.58 1.76 -10.33
N LEU A 119 -12.45 1.87 -9.33
CA LEU A 119 -12.90 0.71 -8.56
C LEU A 119 -13.64 -0.30 -9.43
N GLY A 120 -14.45 0.19 -10.35
CA GLY A 120 -15.21 -0.68 -11.26
C GLY A 120 -14.37 -1.49 -12.21
N ARG A 121 -13.17 -1.01 -12.54
CA ARG A 121 -12.23 -1.76 -13.37
C ARG A 121 -11.52 -2.88 -12.60
N GLY A 122 -11.65 -2.90 -11.27
CA GLY A 122 -11.00 -3.88 -10.42
C GLY A 122 -9.66 -3.38 -9.90
N VAL A 123 -9.46 -3.48 -8.59
CA VAL A 123 -8.20 -3.10 -7.95
C VAL A 123 -7.83 -4.17 -6.93
N ASP A 124 -6.53 -4.40 -6.81
CA ASP A 124 -5.98 -5.33 -5.81
C ASP A 124 -5.68 -4.59 -4.50
N ILE A 125 -5.31 -3.33 -4.60
CA ILE A 125 -4.85 -2.50 -3.48
C ILE A 125 -5.61 -1.18 -3.50
N LEU A 126 -6.18 -0.81 -2.36
CA LEU A 126 -6.89 0.46 -2.20
C LEU A 126 -6.23 1.28 -1.10
N VAL A 127 -5.86 2.51 -1.41
CA VAL A 127 -5.41 3.49 -0.43
C VAL A 127 -6.54 4.49 -0.26
N ALA A 128 -7.00 4.69 0.97
CA ALA A 128 -8.22 5.46 1.20
C ALA A 128 -8.15 6.34 2.44
N THR A 129 -8.83 7.49 2.38
CA THR A 129 -9.16 8.24 3.58
C THR A 129 -10.48 7.73 4.16
N PRO A 130 -10.69 7.81 5.49
CA PRO A 130 -11.83 7.16 6.12
C PRO A 130 -13.20 7.62 5.62
N GLY A 131 -13.39 8.93 5.45
CA GLY A 131 -14.71 9.45 5.05
C GLY A 131 -15.12 8.98 3.67
N ARG A 132 -14.23 9.08 2.69
CA ARG A 132 -14.53 8.64 1.33
C ARG A 132 -14.66 7.12 1.25
N LEU A 133 -13.87 6.38 2.03
CA LEU A 133 -14.00 4.92 2.09
C LEU A 133 -15.39 4.52 2.56
N MET A 134 -15.86 5.10 3.66
CA MET A 134 -17.18 4.78 4.19
C MET A 134 -18.28 5.17 3.22
N ASP A 135 -18.15 6.32 2.58
CA ASP A 135 -19.11 6.81 1.61
C ASP A 135 -19.27 5.82 0.44
N LEU A 136 -18.16 5.45 -0.18
CA LEU A 136 -18.21 4.53 -1.32
C LEU A 136 -18.56 3.10 -0.90
N TYR A 137 -18.21 2.70 0.30
CA TYR A 137 -18.60 1.41 0.84
C TYR A 137 -20.13 1.34 1.02
N GLN A 138 -20.72 2.38 1.57
CA GLN A 138 -22.18 2.44 1.77
C GLN A 138 -22.95 2.47 0.46
N GLN A 139 -22.34 3.06 -0.58
CA GLN A 139 -22.95 3.06 -1.91
C GLN A 139 -22.77 1.74 -2.67
N GLY A 140 -21.98 0.81 -2.13
CA GLY A 140 -21.75 -0.49 -2.75
C GLY A 140 -20.61 -0.54 -3.73
N PHE A 141 -19.77 0.51 -3.83
CA PHE A 141 -18.66 0.55 -4.77
C PHE A 141 -17.39 -0.08 -4.22
N VAL A 142 -17.30 -0.29 -2.91
CA VAL A 142 -16.16 -0.94 -2.27
C VAL A 142 -16.64 -2.21 -1.60
N ARG A 143 -15.98 -3.33 -1.89
CA ARG A 143 -16.27 -4.62 -1.27
C ARG A 143 -15.07 -5.06 -0.46
N LEU A 144 -15.29 -5.42 0.79
CA LEU A 144 -14.23 -5.80 1.73
C LEU A 144 -14.21 -7.29 2.06
N GLU A 145 -15.04 -8.08 1.40
CA GLU A 145 -15.21 -9.50 1.71
C GLU A 145 -13.98 -10.36 1.38
N ASP A 146 -13.16 -9.91 0.43
CA ASP A 146 -11.95 -10.63 0.04
C ASP A 146 -10.68 -10.03 0.66
N LEU A 147 -10.84 -9.09 1.58
CA LEU A 147 -9.71 -8.37 2.16
C LEU A 147 -8.83 -9.31 2.97
N GLU A 148 -7.52 -9.29 2.68
CA GLU A 148 -6.52 -10.11 3.35
C GLU A 148 -5.57 -9.27 4.20
N ILE A 149 -5.33 -8.01 3.79
CA ILE A 149 -4.35 -7.14 4.41
C ILE A 149 -4.99 -5.79 4.70
N PHE A 150 -4.86 -5.35 5.94
CA PHE A 150 -5.34 -4.04 6.35
C PHE A 150 -4.22 -3.29 7.08
N VAL A 151 -3.89 -2.08 6.59
CA VAL A 151 -2.84 -1.26 7.18
C VAL A 151 -3.42 0.10 7.56
N PRO A 152 -3.71 0.34 8.85
CA PRO A 152 -4.06 1.69 9.29
C PRO A 152 -2.78 2.51 9.48
N VAL A 153 -2.73 3.68 8.83
CA VAL A 153 -1.58 4.58 8.92
C VAL A 153 -1.81 5.56 10.06
N SER A 154 -0.84 5.64 10.96
CA SER A 154 -0.97 6.47 12.16
C SER A 154 -0.72 7.96 11.87
N TYR A 155 -1.66 8.80 12.29
CA TYR A 155 -1.51 10.23 12.27
C TYR A 155 -0.62 10.75 13.40
N THR A 156 -0.57 10.02 14.49
CA THR A 156 0.17 10.42 15.69
C THR A 156 1.64 10.67 15.40
N HIS A 157 2.22 9.87 14.51
CA HIS A 157 3.63 9.97 14.19
C HIS A 157 3.97 11.29 13.46
N LEU A 158 3.09 11.74 12.57
CA LEU A 158 3.26 13.02 11.89
C LEU A 158 3.32 14.18 12.88
N ARG A 159 2.44 14.16 13.87
CA ARG A 159 2.39 15.24 14.87
C ARG A 159 3.64 15.29 15.71
N ALA A 160 4.26 14.16 15.98
CA ALA A 160 5.49 14.13 16.75
C ALA A 160 6.63 14.82 16.03
N HIS A 161 6.62 14.84 14.71
CA HIS A 161 7.66 15.52 13.91
C HIS A 161 7.43 17.00 13.77
N GLU A 162 6.21 17.45 13.93
CA GLU A 162 5.87 18.87 13.83
C GLU A 162 6.25 19.65 15.07
N THR A 163 6.43 18.96 16.18
CA THR A 163 6.80 19.59 17.44
C THR A 163 8.28 19.43 17.71
#